data_b42d71d374551ede7b89d58cf64ddf88
#
_entry.id   b42d71d374551ede7b89d58cf64ddf88
#
_cell.length_a   1.000
_cell.length_b   1.000
_cell.length_c   1.000
_cell.angle_alpha   90.00
_cell.angle_beta   90.00
_cell.angle_gamma   90.00
#
_symmetry.space_group_name_H-M   'P 1'
#
loop_
_entity.id
_entity.type
_entity.pdbx_description
1 polymer ?
#
loop_
_entity_poly.entity_id
_entity_poly.type
_entity_poly.pdbx_seq_one_letter_code
_entity_poly.pdbx_strand_id
1 'polypeptide(L)'
;LSMHMIFTGNPGTGKKTIARLVAKYLKAIGALKGGQLVEVTRADLVGRYTGHTAPLTNSVIESALGGVLFIDEAYSLYRGEQDSFGLEAIDTIVKGMEDHRDELVVVLAGYTREMEVFLTANSGLASRFPNKIEFPDYTADELLDITNVLAKGKGYRLAEGCTFPLLGYYKRRQALDSRTAGNGRLARNTLEKAIF
;
A
#
# COMPACT_ATOMS: atom_id res chain seq x y z
N LEU A 1 -21.71 1.44 -7.28
CA LEU A 1 -20.70 0.38 -7.11
C LEU A 1 -19.54 0.96 -6.29
N SER A 2 -19.20 0.33 -5.16
CA SER A 2 -18.05 0.76 -4.37
C SER A 2 -16.74 0.33 -5.02
N MET A 3 -15.79 1.27 -5.14
CA MET A 3 -14.46 1.02 -5.68
C MET A 3 -13.37 0.94 -4.59
N HIS A 4 -13.77 0.98 -3.32
CA HIS A 4 -12.82 0.87 -2.23
C HIS A 4 -12.15 -0.51 -2.21
N MET A 5 -10.85 -0.54 -1.88
CA MET A 5 -10.02 -1.73 -2.06
C MET A 5 -9.18 -2.03 -0.83
N ILE A 6 -8.88 -3.30 -0.63
CA ILE A 6 -7.91 -3.76 0.36
C ILE A 6 -6.78 -4.44 -0.38
N PHE A 7 -5.55 -3.97 -0.16
CA PHE A 7 -4.33 -4.53 -0.75
C PHE A 7 -3.53 -5.22 0.34
N THR A 8 -3.32 -6.52 0.20
CA THR A 8 -2.56 -7.30 1.17
C THR A 8 -1.31 -7.90 0.53
N GLY A 9 -0.28 -8.09 1.33
CA GLY A 9 0.97 -8.70 0.89
C GLY A 9 2.18 -8.14 1.61
N ASN A 10 3.32 -8.78 1.40
CA ASN A 10 4.60 -8.37 1.95
C ASN A 10 5.09 -7.06 1.31
N PRO A 11 6.06 -6.36 1.96
CA PRO A 11 6.60 -5.12 1.42
C PRO A 11 7.23 -5.29 0.04
N GLY A 12 7.14 -4.26 -0.79
CA GLY A 12 7.80 -4.23 -2.09
C GLY A 12 7.15 -5.08 -3.16
N THR A 13 5.89 -5.47 -3.00
CA THR A 13 5.13 -6.27 -3.98
C THR A 13 4.35 -5.41 -4.99
N GLY A 14 4.49 -4.09 -4.92
CA GLY A 14 3.90 -3.18 -5.89
C GLY A 14 2.57 -2.56 -5.49
N LYS A 15 2.17 -2.65 -4.21
CA LYS A 15 0.88 -2.12 -3.74
C LYS A 15 0.70 -0.63 -4.05
N LYS A 16 1.66 0.21 -3.71
CA LYS A 16 1.59 1.66 -4.00
C LYS A 16 1.61 1.96 -5.49
N THR A 17 2.44 1.24 -6.24
CA THR A 17 2.55 1.40 -7.69
C THR A 17 1.21 1.11 -8.36
N ILE A 18 0.56 0.02 -7.99
CA ILE A 18 -0.76 -0.33 -8.53
C ILE A 18 -1.81 0.69 -8.08
N ALA A 19 -1.77 1.17 -6.84
CA ALA A 19 -2.68 2.22 -6.38
C ALA A 19 -2.55 3.51 -7.20
N ARG A 20 -1.34 3.92 -7.56
CA ARG A 20 -1.12 5.07 -8.45
C ARG A 20 -1.70 4.84 -9.84
N LEU A 21 -1.53 3.65 -10.39
CA LEU A 21 -2.11 3.29 -11.69
C LEU A 21 -3.64 3.28 -11.64
N VAL A 22 -4.21 2.76 -10.57
CA VAL A 22 -5.67 2.80 -10.35
C VAL A 22 -6.17 4.23 -10.32
N ALA A 23 -5.51 5.13 -9.59
CA ALA A 23 -5.89 6.54 -9.53
C ALA A 23 -5.86 7.19 -10.93
N LYS A 24 -4.80 6.97 -11.69
CA LYS A 24 -4.68 7.49 -13.06
C LYS A 24 -5.73 6.91 -13.99
N TYR A 25 -5.99 5.61 -13.89
CA TYR A 25 -6.99 4.93 -14.70
C TYR A 25 -8.41 5.47 -14.40
N LEU A 26 -8.77 5.62 -13.13
CA LEU A 26 -10.07 6.12 -12.72
C LEU A 26 -10.28 7.58 -13.17
N LYS A 27 -9.22 8.39 -13.18
CA LYS A 27 -9.27 9.72 -13.77
C LYS A 27 -9.50 9.64 -15.28
N ALA A 28 -8.76 8.78 -15.98
CA ALA A 28 -8.84 8.65 -17.44
C ALA A 28 -10.23 8.25 -17.92
N ILE A 29 -10.93 7.39 -17.18
CA ILE A 29 -12.31 6.97 -17.53
C ILE A 29 -13.38 7.90 -16.96
N GLY A 30 -13.00 8.98 -16.29
CA GLY A 30 -13.94 9.96 -15.74
C GLY A 30 -14.59 9.58 -14.40
N ALA A 31 -14.17 8.49 -13.77
CA ALA A 31 -14.69 8.08 -12.45
C ALA A 31 -14.20 8.98 -11.33
N LEU A 32 -12.99 9.52 -11.45
CA LEU A 32 -12.40 10.50 -10.53
C LEU A 32 -11.96 11.74 -11.31
N LYS A 33 -12.07 12.91 -10.69
CA LYS A 33 -11.71 14.19 -11.34
C LYS A 33 -10.21 14.49 -11.27
N GLY A 34 -9.55 14.14 -10.15
CA GLY A 34 -8.17 14.54 -9.87
C GLY A 34 -7.12 13.51 -10.20
N GLY A 35 -7.36 12.25 -9.87
CA GLY A 35 -6.41 11.16 -10.12
C GLY A 35 -5.14 11.18 -9.25
N GLN A 36 -5.10 12.00 -8.20
CA GLN A 36 -3.98 12.02 -7.25
C GLN A 36 -4.03 10.83 -6.29
N LEU A 37 -2.87 10.40 -5.83
CA LEU A 37 -2.73 9.43 -4.75
C LEU A 37 -2.18 10.16 -3.52
N VAL A 38 -2.92 10.09 -2.41
CA VAL A 38 -2.48 10.60 -1.11
C VAL A 38 -2.11 9.40 -0.26
N GLU A 39 -0.82 9.27 0.06
CA GLU A 39 -0.28 8.16 0.86
C GLU A 39 -0.12 8.60 2.31
N VAL A 40 -0.72 7.84 3.22
CA VAL A 40 -0.67 8.15 4.65
C VAL A 40 -0.48 6.88 5.48
N THR A 41 -0.07 7.09 6.73
CA THR A 41 0.00 6.06 7.77
C THR A 41 -0.78 6.56 8.99
N ARG A 42 -0.83 5.77 10.04
CA ARG A 42 -1.47 6.17 11.31
C ARG A 42 -0.99 7.54 11.80
N ALA A 43 0.30 7.83 11.69
CA ALA A 43 0.88 9.10 12.18
C ALA A 43 0.25 10.34 11.51
N ASP A 44 -0.19 10.20 10.27
CA ASP A 44 -0.82 11.28 9.52
C ASP A 44 -2.31 11.46 9.85
N LEU A 45 -2.93 10.46 10.47
CA LEU A 45 -4.38 10.41 10.71
C LEU A 45 -4.75 10.61 12.17
N VAL A 46 -3.90 10.16 13.09
CA VAL A 46 -4.19 10.15 14.54
C VAL A 46 -3.47 11.30 15.22
N GLY A 47 -4.25 12.13 15.92
CA GLY A 47 -3.71 13.25 16.69
C GLY A 47 -3.07 12.80 18.00
N ARG A 48 -2.31 13.72 18.62
CA ARG A 48 -1.63 13.48 19.89
C ARG A 48 -2.52 13.75 21.11
N TYR A 49 -3.53 14.58 20.94
CA TYR A 49 -4.36 15.07 22.03
C TYR A 49 -5.84 14.86 21.74
N THR A 50 -6.67 14.79 22.77
CA THR A 50 -8.12 14.70 22.65
C THR A 50 -8.66 15.81 21.75
N GLY A 51 -9.53 15.45 20.82
CA GLY A 51 -10.15 16.39 19.89
C GLY A 51 -9.33 16.70 18.63
N HIS A 52 -8.13 16.16 18.47
CA HIS A 52 -7.27 16.44 17.33
C HIS A 52 -7.40 15.41 16.19
N THR A 53 -7.84 14.18 16.48
CA THR A 53 -7.86 13.09 15.47
C THR A 53 -8.86 13.34 14.37
N ALA A 54 -10.13 13.60 14.67
CA ALA A 54 -11.14 13.79 13.63
C ALA A 54 -10.81 14.97 12.68
N PRO A 55 -10.40 16.16 13.18
CA PRO A 55 -9.97 17.23 12.29
C PRO A 55 -8.78 16.86 11.41
N LEU A 56 -7.79 16.15 11.96
CA LEU A 56 -6.61 15.72 11.23
C LEU A 56 -6.98 14.72 10.13
N THR A 57 -7.79 13.71 10.47
CA THR A 57 -8.28 12.71 9.52
C THR A 57 -9.12 13.38 8.42
N ASN A 58 -10.00 14.29 8.76
CA ASN A 58 -10.82 15.01 7.78
C ASN A 58 -9.96 15.87 6.84
N SER A 59 -8.91 16.49 7.34
CA SER A 59 -7.96 17.26 6.52
C SER A 59 -7.29 16.36 5.47
N VAL A 60 -6.90 15.15 5.86
CA VAL A 60 -6.33 14.17 4.93
C VAL A 60 -7.37 13.73 3.89
N ILE A 61 -8.60 13.43 4.31
CA ILE A 61 -9.69 13.05 3.41
C ILE A 61 -9.92 14.16 2.39
N GLU A 62 -10.01 15.42 2.80
CA GLU A 62 -10.20 16.56 1.90
C GLU A 62 -9.08 16.66 0.86
N SER A 63 -7.84 16.41 1.26
CA SER A 63 -6.70 16.43 0.33
C SER A 63 -6.76 15.33 -0.73
N ALA A 64 -7.48 14.24 -0.45
CA ALA A 64 -7.63 13.10 -1.34
C ALA A 64 -8.89 13.17 -2.22
N LEU A 65 -9.77 14.14 -2.00
CA LEU A 65 -11.01 14.26 -2.81
C LEU A 65 -10.67 14.42 -4.29
N GLY A 66 -11.35 13.67 -5.11
CA GLY A 66 -11.07 13.55 -6.54
C GLY A 66 -9.99 12.52 -6.87
N GLY A 67 -9.46 11.84 -5.89
CA GLY A 67 -8.38 10.86 -6.06
C GLY A 67 -8.51 9.66 -5.15
N VAL A 68 -7.37 9.07 -4.83
CA VAL A 68 -7.26 7.85 -4.00
C VAL A 68 -6.53 8.17 -2.71
N LEU A 69 -7.11 7.79 -1.59
CA LEU A 69 -6.48 7.80 -0.28
C LEU A 69 -5.91 6.40 -0.01
N PHE A 70 -4.59 6.32 0.07
CA PHE A 70 -3.88 5.07 0.33
C PHE A 70 -3.38 5.07 1.78
N ILE A 71 -3.94 4.20 2.61
CA ILE A 71 -3.57 4.07 4.01
C ILE A 71 -2.68 2.84 4.16
N ASP A 72 -1.38 3.07 4.31
CA ASP A 72 -0.42 1.99 4.48
C ASP A 72 -0.38 1.53 5.94
N GLU A 73 -0.13 0.24 6.12
CA GLU A 73 -0.17 -0.39 7.45
C GLU A 73 -1.46 -0.05 8.20
N ALA A 74 -2.59 -0.18 7.48
CA ALA A 74 -3.90 0.24 7.99
C ALA A 74 -4.29 -0.45 9.32
N TYR A 75 -3.79 -1.66 9.57
CA TYR A 75 -4.00 -2.37 10.83
C TYR A 75 -3.49 -1.58 12.05
N SER A 76 -2.53 -0.67 11.87
CA SER A 76 -2.01 0.16 12.96
C SER A 76 -3.03 1.16 13.50
N LEU A 77 -4.13 1.40 12.79
CA LEU A 77 -5.26 2.22 13.27
C LEU A 77 -6.04 1.55 14.39
N TYR A 78 -5.90 0.25 14.57
CA TYR A 78 -6.59 -0.49 15.62
C TYR A 78 -5.58 -1.19 16.53
N ARG A 79 -5.39 -0.64 17.72
CA ARG A 79 -4.52 -1.18 18.78
C ARG A 79 -5.33 -1.70 19.98
N GLY A 80 -6.56 -2.15 19.72
CA GLY A 80 -7.49 -2.63 20.73
C GLY A 80 -8.62 -1.63 21.01
N GLU A 81 -9.61 -2.07 21.79
CA GLU A 81 -10.80 -1.28 22.10
C GLU A 81 -10.49 -0.03 22.94
N GLN A 82 -9.33 0.01 23.58
CA GLN A 82 -8.89 1.15 24.40
C GLN A 82 -8.19 2.24 23.59
N ASP A 83 -7.87 1.98 22.34
CA ASP A 83 -7.26 2.96 21.45
C ASP A 83 -8.33 3.89 20.86
N SER A 84 -8.83 4.80 21.70
CA SER A 84 -9.90 5.71 21.31
C SER A 84 -9.55 6.60 20.13
N PHE A 85 -8.28 7.01 19.99
CA PHE A 85 -7.85 7.85 18.88
C PHE A 85 -7.85 7.08 17.56
N GLY A 86 -7.38 5.84 17.57
CA GLY A 86 -7.44 4.97 16.40
C GLY A 86 -8.87 4.69 15.96
N LEU A 87 -9.75 4.39 16.91
CA LEU A 87 -11.18 4.17 16.64
C LEU A 87 -11.85 5.43 16.08
N GLU A 88 -11.50 6.60 16.58
CA GLU A 88 -12.00 7.88 16.06
C GLU A 88 -11.56 8.11 14.62
N ALA A 89 -10.32 7.79 14.28
CA ALA A 89 -9.82 7.86 12.92
C ALA A 89 -10.60 6.92 11.98
N ILE A 90 -10.83 5.68 12.41
CA ILE A 90 -11.60 4.69 11.64
C ILE A 90 -13.02 5.21 11.40
N ASP A 91 -13.70 5.70 12.42
CA ASP A 91 -15.06 6.22 12.31
C ASP A 91 -15.11 7.43 11.36
N THR A 92 -14.12 8.31 11.43
CA THR A 92 -14.02 9.49 10.58
C THR A 92 -13.80 9.09 9.11
N ILE A 93 -12.97 8.08 8.85
CA ILE A 93 -12.75 7.52 7.51
C ILE A 93 -14.06 6.95 6.96
N VAL A 94 -14.75 6.14 7.75
CA VAL A 94 -16.02 5.52 7.34
C VAL A 94 -17.03 6.60 6.97
N LYS A 95 -17.17 7.63 7.80
CA LYS A 95 -18.06 8.75 7.53
C LYS A 95 -17.67 9.50 6.26
N GLY A 96 -16.37 9.75 6.08
CA GLY A 96 -15.85 10.42 4.87
C GLY A 96 -16.12 9.61 3.59
N MET A 97 -16.03 8.30 3.66
CA MET A 97 -16.35 7.42 2.54
C MET A 97 -17.82 7.50 2.15
N GLU A 98 -18.70 7.64 3.11
CA GLU A 98 -20.14 7.81 2.86
C GLU A 98 -20.46 9.20 2.33
N ASP A 99 -19.91 10.25 2.94
CA ASP A 99 -20.16 11.63 2.58
C ASP A 99 -19.60 11.99 1.19
N HIS A 100 -18.51 11.34 0.78
CA HIS A 100 -17.76 11.62 -0.46
C HIS A 100 -17.69 10.42 -1.40
N ARG A 101 -18.74 9.59 -1.43
CA ARG A 101 -18.72 8.31 -2.16
C ARG A 101 -18.35 8.42 -3.64
N ASP A 102 -18.69 9.54 -4.30
CA ASP A 102 -18.42 9.73 -5.72
C ASP A 102 -17.10 10.46 -6.01
N GLU A 103 -16.41 10.90 -4.96
CA GLU A 103 -15.23 11.74 -5.07
C GLU A 103 -13.98 11.10 -4.47
N LEU A 104 -14.12 9.97 -3.79
CA LEU A 104 -13.05 9.37 -3.01
C LEU A 104 -13.02 7.85 -3.17
N VAL A 105 -11.83 7.32 -3.46
CA VAL A 105 -11.55 5.89 -3.36
C VAL A 105 -10.53 5.69 -2.24
N VAL A 106 -10.82 4.80 -1.31
CA VAL A 106 -9.91 4.45 -0.22
C VAL A 106 -9.30 3.09 -0.47
N VAL A 107 -7.99 3.00 -0.32
CA VAL A 107 -7.23 1.74 -0.36
C VAL A 107 -6.59 1.53 1.00
N LEU A 108 -6.90 0.41 1.64
CA LEU A 108 -6.24 -0.02 2.87
C LEU A 108 -5.18 -1.05 2.50
N ALA A 109 -3.96 -0.86 2.96
CA ALA A 109 -2.85 -1.75 2.62
C ALA A 109 -2.12 -2.25 3.87
N GLY A 110 -1.60 -3.46 3.81
CA GLY A 110 -0.81 -4.04 4.88
C GLY A 110 -0.51 -5.52 4.66
N TYR A 111 0.15 -6.12 5.66
CA TYR A 111 0.42 -7.54 5.66
C TYR A 111 -0.87 -8.35 5.70
N THR A 112 -0.91 -9.46 4.98
CA THR A 112 -2.11 -10.29 4.82
C THR A 112 -2.72 -10.69 6.16
N ARG A 113 -1.93 -11.28 7.05
CA ARG A 113 -2.43 -11.76 8.34
C ARG A 113 -2.90 -10.64 9.25
N GLU A 114 -2.12 -9.56 9.38
CA GLU A 114 -2.47 -8.41 10.20
C GLU A 114 -3.73 -7.72 9.67
N MET A 115 -3.88 -7.63 8.37
CA MET A 115 -5.08 -7.07 7.75
C MET A 115 -6.32 -7.94 8.00
N GLU A 116 -6.21 -9.25 7.97
CA GLU A 116 -7.31 -10.16 8.31
C GLU A 116 -7.79 -9.96 9.74
N VAL A 117 -6.86 -9.88 10.70
CA VAL A 117 -7.18 -9.63 12.11
C VAL A 117 -7.85 -8.26 12.28
N PHE A 118 -7.28 -7.23 11.67
CA PHE A 118 -7.82 -5.87 11.70
C PHE A 118 -9.24 -5.80 11.16
N LEU A 119 -9.51 -6.38 10.02
CA LEU A 119 -10.82 -6.35 9.37
C LEU A 119 -11.85 -7.19 10.13
N THR A 120 -11.45 -8.29 10.74
CA THR A 120 -12.32 -9.10 11.58
C THR A 120 -12.76 -8.32 12.82
N ALA A 121 -11.84 -7.57 13.45
CA ALA A 121 -12.15 -6.74 14.61
C ALA A 121 -12.99 -5.49 14.25
N ASN A 122 -12.99 -5.08 13.01
CA ASN A 122 -13.66 -3.87 12.53
C ASN A 122 -14.58 -4.18 11.34
N SER A 123 -15.58 -5.02 11.58
CA SER A 123 -16.49 -5.52 10.52
C SER A 123 -17.27 -4.42 9.82
N GLY A 124 -17.60 -3.34 10.52
CA GLY A 124 -18.27 -2.18 9.92
C GLY A 124 -17.40 -1.49 8.87
N LEU A 125 -16.12 -1.36 9.14
CA LEU A 125 -15.15 -0.86 8.16
C LEU A 125 -15.00 -1.88 7.02
N ALA A 126 -14.78 -3.14 7.35
CA ALA A 126 -14.54 -4.22 6.38
C ALA A 126 -15.65 -4.34 5.34
N SER A 127 -16.91 -4.16 5.75
CA SER A 127 -18.07 -4.28 4.85
C SER A 127 -18.10 -3.23 3.73
N ARG A 128 -17.34 -2.14 3.89
CA ARG A 128 -17.26 -1.07 2.89
C ARG A 128 -16.18 -1.28 1.84
N PHE A 129 -15.41 -2.37 1.96
CA PHE A 129 -14.30 -2.71 1.06
C PHE A 129 -14.58 -4.03 0.34
N PRO A 130 -15.37 -4.02 -0.74
CA PRO A 130 -15.73 -5.25 -1.44
C PRO A 130 -14.58 -5.85 -2.26
N ASN A 131 -13.58 -5.04 -2.59
CA ASN A 131 -12.50 -5.45 -3.47
C ASN A 131 -11.24 -5.77 -2.65
N LYS A 132 -10.89 -7.04 -2.57
CA LYS A 132 -9.68 -7.50 -1.88
C LYS A 132 -8.71 -8.05 -2.90
N ILE A 133 -7.50 -7.50 -2.92
CA ILE A 133 -6.46 -7.87 -3.86
C ILE A 133 -5.22 -8.30 -3.06
N GLU A 134 -4.80 -9.54 -3.28
CA GLU A 134 -3.59 -10.07 -2.68
C GLU A 134 -2.42 -9.87 -3.63
N PHE A 135 -1.30 -9.38 -3.09
CA PHE A 135 -0.05 -9.18 -3.79
C PHE A 135 0.94 -10.23 -3.31
N PRO A 136 1.08 -11.34 -4.03
CA PRO A 136 2.01 -12.39 -3.63
C PRO A 136 3.46 -11.92 -3.76
N ASP A 137 4.37 -12.59 -3.05
CA ASP A 137 5.80 -12.36 -3.21
C ASP A 137 6.22 -12.63 -4.65
N TYR A 138 7.18 -11.85 -5.14
CA TYR A 138 7.81 -12.14 -6.42
C TYR A 138 8.66 -13.40 -6.31
N THR A 139 8.67 -14.19 -7.37
CA THR A 139 9.65 -15.28 -7.51
C THR A 139 11.03 -14.71 -7.73
N ALA A 140 12.07 -15.52 -7.54
CA ALA A 140 13.44 -15.10 -7.83
C ALA A 140 13.62 -14.70 -9.29
N ASP A 141 12.97 -15.41 -10.21
CA ASP A 141 12.97 -15.06 -11.64
C ASP A 141 12.32 -13.71 -11.90
N GLU A 142 11.20 -13.42 -11.27
CA GLU A 142 10.53 -12.13 -11.35
C GLU A 142 11.40 -11.01 -10.75
N LEU A 143 12.10 -11.26 -9.63
CA LEU A 143 13.05 -10.30 -9.07
C LEU A 143 14.21 -10.00 -10.02
N LEU A 144 14.68 -11.01 -10.75
CA LEU A 144 15.69 -10.82 -11.79
C LEU A 144 15.17 -9.93 -12.92
N ASP A 145 13.94 -10.16 -13.37
CA ASP A 145 13.29 -9.32 -14.40
C ASP A 145 13.15 -7.87 -13.91
N ILE A 146 12.71 -7.67 -12.67
CA ILE A 146 12.61 -6.34 -12.06
C ILE A 146 13.98 -5.66 -12.03
N THR A 147 15.04 -6.38 -11.66
CA THR A 147 16.39 -5.86 -11.62
C THR A 147 16.83 -5.39 -13.00
N ASN A 148 16.54 -6.17 -14.05
CA ASN A 148 16.84 -5.80 -15.43
C ASN A 148 16.10 -4.52 -15.86
N VAL A 149 14.81 -4.41 -15.53
CA VAL A 149 13.99 -3.23 -15.82
C VAL A 149 14.54 -1.98 -15.12
N LEU A 150 14.88 -2.10 -13.83
CA LEU A 150 15.45 -1.00 -13.06
C LEU A 150 16.83 -0.57 -13.59
N ALA A 151 17.68 -1.53 -13.96
CA ALA A 151 18.99 -1.26 -14.55
C ALA A 151 18.85 -0.49 -15.85
N LYS A 152 17.96 -0.94 -16.73
CA LYS A 152 17.69 -0.28 -18.02
C LYS A 152 17.21 1.16 -17.82
N GLY A 153 16.34 1.38 -16.84
CA GLY A 153 15.85 2.72 -16.50
C GLY A 153 16.95 3.67 -16.03
N LYS A 154 18.04 3.14 -15.48
CA LYS A 154 19.23 3.90 -15.03
C LYS A 154 20.35 3.95 -16.08
N GLY A 155 20.13 3.41 -17.27
CA GLY A 155 21.13 3.37 -18.34
C GLY A 155 22.16 2.26 -18.20
N TYR A 156 21.90 1.24 -17.41
CA TYR A 156 22.78 0.10 -17.19
C TYR A 156 22.21 -1.18 -17.78
N ARG A 157 23.07 -2.16 -17.95
CA ARG A 157 22.73 -3.51 -18.38
C ARG A 157 23.47 -4.52 -17.52
N LEU A 158 22.78 -5.57 -17.07
CA LEU A 158 23.42 -6.66 -16.35
C LEU A 158 24.25 -7.49 -17.34
N ALA A 159 25.49 -7.81 -16.96
CA ALA A 159 26.33 -8.73 -17.72
C ALA A 159 25.73 -10.14 -17.67
N GLU A 160 25.91 -10.92 -18.74
CA GLU A 160 25.37 -12.29 -18.82
C GLU A 160 25.83 -13.18 -17.66
N GLY A 161 27.06 -13.03 -17.20
CA GLY A 161 27.60 -13.78 -16.07
C GLY A 161 26.96 -13.47 -14.73
N CYS A 162 26.13 -12.42 -14.62
CA CYS A 162 25.43 -12.06 -13.37
C CYS A 162 24.14 -12.85 -13.15
N THR A 163 23.56 -13.47 -14.18
CA THR A 163 22.22 -14.07 -14.13
C THR A 163 22.12 -15.16 -13.05
N PHE A 164 22.95 -16.18 -13.12
CA PHE A 164 22.90 -17.30 -12.14
C PHE A 164 23.29 -16.90 -10.72
N PRO A 165 24.38 -16.15 -10.50
CA PRO A 165 24.71 -15.69 -9.15
C PRO A 165 23.61 -14.84 -8.53
N LEU A 166 22.99 -13.94 -9.29
CA LEU A 166 21.93 -13.05 -8.80
C LEU A 166 20.66 -13.84 -8.50
N LEU A 167 20.26 -14.77 -9.37
CA LEU A 167 19.13 -15.64 -9.16
C LEU A 167 19.29 -16.47 -7.88
N GLY A 168 20.47 -17.07 -7.68
CA GLY A 168 20.81 -17.80 -6.46
C GLY A 168 20.77 -16.94 -5.22
N TYR A 169 21.25 -15.70 -5.31
CA TYR A 169 21.17 -14.73 -4.21
C TYR A 169 19.73 -14.44 -3.81
N TYR A 170 18.86 -14.17 -4.77
CA TYR A 170 17.44 -13.90 -4.51
C TYR A 170 16.74 -15.11 -3.89
N LYS A 171 17.00 -16.31 -4.39
CA LYS A 171 16.45 -17.56 -3.82
C LYS A 171 16.87 -17.73 -2.36
N ARG A 172 18.13 -17.48 -2.03
CA ARG A 172 18.63 -17.59 -0.65
C ARG A 172 18.01 -16.55 0.26
N ARG A 173 17.87 -15.31 -0.19
CA ARG A 173 17.26 -14.25 0.61
C ARG A 173 15.79 -14.57 0.94
N GLN A 174 15.04 -15.07 -0.04
CA GLN A 174 13.64 -15.45 0.16
C GLN A 174 13.50 -16.67 1.09
N ALA A 175 14.41 -17.63 1.00
CA ALA A 175 14.40 -18.81 1.86
C ALA A 175 14.69 -18.48 3.34
N LEU A 176 15.43 -17.41 3.63
CA LEU A 176 15.72 -16.99 5.01
C LEU A 176 14.47 -16.41 5.69
N ASP A 177 13.81 -15.46 5.04
CA ASP A 177 12.56 -14.86 5.53
C ASP A 177 11.87 -14.12 4.40
N SER A 178 10.79 -14.70 3.87
CA SER A 178 10.03 -14.09 2.78
C SER A 178 9.41 -12.75 3.16
N ARG A 179 9.08 -12.58 4.44
CA ARG A 179 8.44 -11.38 4.96
C ARG A 179 9.37 -10.15 4.96
N THR A 180 10.66 -10.37 5.24
CA THR A 180 11.67 -9.32 5.34
C THR A 180 12.57 -9.22 4.11
N ALA A 181 12.47 -10.14 3.16
CA ALA A 181 13.30 -10.14 1.95
C ALA A 181 13.13 -8.84 1.13
N GLY A 182 11.91 -8.30 1.06
CA GLY A 182 11.67 -6.97 0.52
C GLY A 182 11.22 -6.89 -0.93
N ASN A 183 11.11 -8.01 -1.63
CA ASN A 183 10.59 -8.08 -3.00
C ASN A 183 11.25 -7.03 -3.93
N GLY A 184 10.47 -6.11 -4.50
CA GLY A 184 10.99 -5.06 -5.39
C GLY A 184 12.05 -4.17 -4.75
N ARG A 185 11.99 -3.94 -3.43
CA ARG A 185 13.04 -3.21 -2.70
C ARG A 185 14.34 -4.00 -2.66
N LEU A 186 14.27 -5.32 -2.53
CA LEU A 186 15.46 -6.17 -2.58
C LEU A 186 16.15 -6.03 -3.93
N ALA A 187 15.40 -6.09 -5.03
CA ALA A 187 15.94 -5.90 -6.37
C ALA A 187 16.60 -4.53 -6.52
N ARG A 188 15.92 -3.47 -6.08
CA ARG A 188 16.44 -2.10 -6.13
C ARG A 188 17.71 -1.92 -5.32
N ASN A 189 17.70 -2.37 -4.07
CA ASN A 189 18.84 -2.22 -3.18
C ASN A 189 20.06 -3.01 -3.66
N THR A 190 19.85 -4.21 -4.20
CA THR A 190 20.91 -5.03 -4.76
C THR A 190 21.54 -4.34 -5.97
N LEU A 191 20.73 -3.79 -6.87
CA LEU A 191 21.21 -3.06 -8.03
C LEU A 191 21.99 -1.80 -7.63
N GLU A 192 21.47 -1.02 -6.69
CA GLU A 192 22.12 0.20 -6.23
C GLU A 192 23.48 -0.08 -5.60
N LYS A 193 23.60 -1.15 -4.81
CA LYS A 193 24.89 -1.58 -4.27
C LYS A 193 25.89 -2.00 -5.36
N ALA A 194 25.41 -2.58 -6.43
CA ALA A 194 26.27 -2.97 -7.55
C ALA A 194 26.76 -1.78 -8.36
N ILE A 195 25.97 -0.70 -8.45
CA ILE A 195 26.31 0.52 -9.17
C ILE A 195 27.28 1.39 -8.36
N PHE A 196 27.07 1.48 -7.04
CA PHE A 196 27.87 2.28 -6.11
C PHE A 196 28.76 1.43 -5.22
#